data_8fd99bee0f749755295b025cb1f9989b
#
_entry.id   8fd99bee0f749755295b025cb1f9989b
#
_cell.length_a   1.000
_cell.length_b   1.000
_cell.length_c   1.000
_cell.angle_alpha   90.00
_cell.angle_beta   90.00
_cell.angle_gamma   90.00
#
_symmetry.space_group_name_H-M   'P 1'
#
loop_
_entity.id
_entity.type
_entity.pdbx_description
1 polymer ?
#
loop_
_entity_poly.entity_id
_entity_poly.type
_entity_poly.pdbx_seq_one_letter_code
_entity_poly.pdbx_strand_id
1 'polypeptide(L)'
;MQTHRVRIGDQERDLQVVNVGAVSVALLNLLGDTTLTEAAAAELARRIPPEVETLVTPEVKAVPLAHAISVRTGIPYVVARKTEKPYMVGAVKRTVVSITTGKPQDLVIDGADIERLRSKRVAVVDDVVSSGGTLQGLRDLLTEIGANVVVTLAVFTEGSERSDVVALGHLPLYPGGHGG
;
A
#
# COMPACT_ATOMS: atom_id res chain seq x y z
N MET A 1 11.80 0.50 25.12
CA MET A 1 11.53 0.77 23.69
C MET A 1 10.06 1.13 23.58
N GLN A 2 9.72 2.25 22.95
CA GLN A 2 8.32 2.70 22.84
C GLN A 2 7.58 1.83 21.81
N THR A 3 6.33 1.47 22.14
CA THR A 3 5.46 0.71 21.23
C THR A 3 4.12 1.41 21.08
N HIS A 4 3.43 1.11 19.99
CA HIS A 4 2.06 1.53 19.73
C HIS A 4 1.20 0.29 19.50
N ARG A 5 0.16 0.11 20.34
CA ARG A 5 -0.74 -1.03 20.21
C ARG A 5 -1.77 -0.79 19.14
N VAL A 6 -1.92 -1.77 18.24
CA VAL A 6 -2.95 -1.79 17.20
C VAL A 6 -3.78 -3.06 17.31
N ARG A 7 -5.03 -2.99 16.81
CA ARG A 7 -5.92 -4.14 16.70
C ARG A 7 -6.55 -4.19 15.32
N ILE A 8 -6.52 -5.37 14.70
CA ILE A 8 -7.17 -5.66 13.42
C ILE A 8 -7.96 -6.95 13.60
N GLY A 9 -9.29 -6.86 13.55
CA GLY A 9 -10.15 -8.00 13.90
C GLY A 9 -9.89 -8.47 15.34
N ASP A 10 -9.52 -9.73 15.49
CA ASP A 10 -9.13 -10.37 16.75
C ASP A 10 -7.61 -10.34 17.02
N GLN A 11 -6.82 -9.80 16.08
CA GLN A 11 -5.36 -9.74 16.18
C GLN A 11 -4.89 -8.43 16.81
N GLU A 12 -4.00 -8.53 17.80
CA GLU A 12 -3.33 -7.38 18.42
C GLU A 12 -1.83 -7.44 18.21
N ARG A 13 -1.21 -6.27 18.00
CA ARG A 13 0.25 -6.12 17.89
C ARG A 13 0.73 -4.86 18.59
N ASP A 14 1.88 -4.96 19.22
CA ASP A 14 2.64 -3.82 19.73
C ASP A 14 3.71 -3.44 18.69
N LEU A 15 3.38 -2.44 17.86
CA LEU A 15 4.29 -1.95 16.83
C LEU A 15 5.42 -1.15 17.46
N GLN A 16 6.65 -1.40 17.05
CA GLN A 16 7.80 -0.62 17.50
C GLN A 16 7.72 0.80 16.95
N VAL A 17 7.95 1.80 17.82
CA VAL A 17 8.08 3.18 17.38
C VAL A 17 9.54 3.44 17.05
N VAL A 18 9.81 3.76 15.79
CA VAL A 18 11.16 3.96 15.24
C VAL A 18 11.33 5.38 14.76
N ASN A 19 12.52 5.94 15.00
CA ASN A 19 12.87 7.28 14.51
C ASN A 19 13.22 7.20 13.01
N VAL A 20 12.61 8.08 12.22
CA VAL A 20 12.84 8.19 10.76
C VAL A 20 13.31 9.60 10.37
N GLY A 21 13.93 10.31 11.30
CA GLY A 21 14.43 11.67 11.12
C GLY A 21 13.68 12.69 11.98
N ALA A 22 12.92 13.60 11.39
CA ALA A 22 12.18 14.63 12.12
C ALA A 22 11.02 14.07 12.96
N VAL A 23 10.57 12.86 12.68
CA VAL A 23 9.45 12.19 13.37
C VAL A 23 9.81 10.75 13.69
N SER A 24 9.02 10.14 14.58
CA SER A 24 9.02 8.68 14.78
C SER A 24 7.68 8.10 14.39
N VAL A 25 7.70 6.90 13.84
CA VAL A 25 6.53 6.20 13.28
C VAL A 25 6.35 4.84 13.95
N ALA A 26 5.11 4.40 14.09
CA ALA A 26 4.79 3.03 14.49
C ALA A 26 4.97 2.10 13.29
N LEU A 27 5.97 1.23 13.33
CA LEU A 27 6.38 0.42 12.20
C LEU A 27 5.46 -0.79 12.00
N LEU A 28 4.57 -0.73 11.02
CA LEU A 28 3.84 -1.90 10.56
C LEU A 28 4.71 -2.71 9.60
N ASN A 29 4.80 -4.02 9.84
CA ASN A 29 5.43 -4.95 8.92
C ASN A 29 4.55 -6.20 8.77
N LEU A 30 3.98 -6.39 7.59
CA LEU A 30 3.15 -7.56 7.27
C LEU A 30 3.98 -8.76 6.79
N LEU A 31 5.25 -8.52 6.42
CA LEU A 31 6.11 -9.59 5.90
C LEU A 31 6.39 -10.61 7.00
N GLY A 32 5.92 -11.84 6.79
CA GLY A 32 6.07 -12.94 7.74
C GLY A 32 5.02 -12.98 8.87
N ASP A 33 4.18 -11.95 9.02
CA ASP A 33 3.06 -11.96 9.98
C ASP A 33 1.77 -12.43 9.30
N THR A 34 1.64 -13.73 9.13
CA THR A 34 0.52 -14.35 8.42
C THR A 34 -0.82 -14.06 9.09
N THR A 35 -0.92 -14.18 10.41
CA THR A 35 -2.20 -14.02 11.13
C THR A 35 -2.72 -12.58 11.06
N LEU A 36 -1.84 -11.59 11.19
CA LEU A 36 -2.21 -10.19 11.04
C LEU A 36 -2.59 -9.85 9.59
N THR A 37 -1.82 -10.37 8.61
CA THR A 37 -2.10 -10.18 7.18
C THR A 37 -3.47 -10.76 6.81
N GLU A 38 -3.79 -11.97 7.28
CA GLU A 38 -5.07 -12.63 7.03
C GLU A 38 -6.25 -11.88 7.69
N ALA A 39 -6.07 -11.38 8.92
CA ALA A 39 -7.09 -10.55 9.59
C ALA A 39 -7.34 -9.25 8.82
N ALA A 40 -6.27 -8.56 8.40
CA ALA A 40 -6.38 -7.34 7.60
C ALA A 40 -7.05 -7.60 6.24
N ALA A 41 -6.68 -8.69 5.57
CA ALA A 41 -7.26 -9.09 4.30
C ALA A 41 -8.77 -9.38 4.43
N ALA A 42 -9.19 -10.07 5.49
CA ALA A 42 -10.60 -10.35 5.76
C ALA A 42 -11.42 -9.07 5.94
N GLU A 43 -10.87 -8.09 6.68
CA GLU A 43 -11.54 -6.81 6.91
C GLU A 43 -11.60 -5.94 5.65
N LEU A 44 -10.51 -5.87 4.89
CA LEU A 44 -10.43 -5.05 3.67
C LEU A 44 -11.23 -5.66 2.52
N ALA A 45 -11.25 -6.99 2.38
CA ALA A 45 -12.04 -7.67 1.33
C ALA A 45 -13.54 -7.29 1.40
N ARG A 46 -14.09 -7.11 2.60
CA ARG A 46 -15.49 -6.69 2.79
C ARG A 46 -15.76 -5.23 2.39
N ARG A 47 -14.73 -4.43 2.18
CA ARG A 47 -14.82 -3.01 1.82
C ARG A 47 -14.52 -2.73 0.35
N ILE A 48 -14.25 -3.78 -0.43
CA ILE A 48 -14.02 -3.65 -1.87
C ILE A 48 -15.36 -3.43 -2.56
N PRO A 49 -15.53 -2.36 -3.35
CA PRO A 49 -16.69 -2.19 -4.19
C PRO A 49 -16.87 -3.36 -5.18
N PRO A 50 -18.12 -3.82 -5.42
CA PRO A 50 -18.36 -5.01 -6.25
C PRO A 50 -17.92 -4.85 -7.72
N GLU A 51 -17.75 -3.61 -8.18
CA GLU A 51 -17.31 -3.32 -9.54
C GLU A 51 -15.79 -3.45 -9.74
N VAL A 52 -14.99 -3.69 -8.70
CA VAL A 52 -13.53 -3.84 -8.80
C VAL A 52 -13.18 -5.12 -9.55
N GLU A 53 -12.33 -4.97 -10.57
CA GLU A 53 -11.92 -6.05 -11.46
C GLU A 53 -10.47 -6.50 -11.26
N THR A 54 -9.62 -5.62 -10.70
CA THR A 54 -8.19 -5.92 -10.45
C THR A 54 -7.71 -5.15 -9.22
N LEU A 55 -6.84 -5.77 -8.42
CA LEU A 55 -6.13 -5.10 -7.34
C LEU A 55 -4.76 -4.64 -7.84
N VAL A 56 -4.28 -3.52 -7.33
CA VAL A 56 -2.91 -3.05 -7.61
C VAL A 56 -2.23 -2.71 -6.28
N THR A 57 -1.02 -3.19 -6.10
CA THR A 57 -0.25 -2.96 -4.87
C THR A 57 1.19 -2.54 -5.18
N PRO A 58 1.77 -1.59 -4.46
CA PRO A 58 3.20 -1.29 -4.59
C PRO A 58 4.06 -2.39 -3.94
N GLU A 59 5.21 -2.68 -4.54
CA GLU A 59 6.23 -3.54 -3.95
C GLU A 59 6.73 -2.90 -2.64
N VAL A 60 6.96 -3.60 -1.51
CA VAL A 60 6.93 -5.05 -1.32
C VAL A 60 6.02 -5.44 -0.14
N LYS A 61 5.85 -4.56 0.88
CA LYS A 61 5.23 -4.94 2.17
C LYS A 61 3.74 -5.26 2.07
N ALA A 62 3.04 -4.66 1.13
CA ALA A 62 1.61 -4.88 0.90
C ALA A 62 1.32 -6.05 -0.06
N VAL A 63 2.32 -6.67 -0.69
CA VAL A 63 2.12 -7.79 -1.61
C VAL A 63 1.43 -8.99 -0.94
N PRO A 64 1.83 -9.43 0.26
CA PRO A 64 1.11 -10.51 0.96
C PRO A 64 -0.37 -10.16 1.23
N LEU A 65 -0.65 -8.90 1.58
CA LEU A 65 -2.01 -8.42 1.81
C LEU A 65 -2.85 -8.48 0.52
N ALA A 66 -2.32 -7.98 -0.59
CA ALA A 66 -3.00 -8.03 -1.89
C ALA A 66 -3.24 -9.48 -2.33
N HIS A 67 -2.28 -10.39 -2.11
CA HIS A 67 -2.47 -11.82 -2.38
C HIS A 67 -3.57 -12.42 -1.51
N ALA A 68 -3.57 -12.17 -0.21
CA ALA A 68 -4.59 -12.69 0.70
C ALA A 68 -6.00 -12.18 0.38
N ILE A 69 -6.13 -10.91 -0.04
CA ILE A 69 -7.40 -10.34 -0.53
C ILE A 69 -7.80 -11.02 -1.85
N SER A 70 -6.88 -11.21 -2.78
CA SER A 70 -7.11 -11.87 -4.07
C SER A 70 -7.65 -13.29 -3.89
N VAL A 71 -7.06 -14.08 -2.98
CA VAL A 71 -7.52 -15.44 -2.65
C VAL A 71 -8.96 -15.41 -2.12
N ARG A 72 -9.31 -14.44 -1.28
CA ARG A 72 -10.64 -14.32 -0.67
C ARG A 72 -11.72 -13.87 -1.64
N THR A 73 -11.38 -13.02 -2.58
CA THR A 73 -12.34 -12.36 -3.48
C THR A 73 -12.37 -12.93 -4.89
N GLY A 74 -11.34 -13.69 -5.29
CA GLY A 74 -11.14 -14.11 -6.67
C GLY A 74 -10.67 -13.00 -7.61
N ILE A 75 -10.47 -11.77 -7.11
CA ILE A 75 -10.01 -10.63 -7.91
C ILE A 75 -8.49 -10.75 -8.09
N PRO A 76 -7.97 -10.76 -9.35
CA PRO A 76 -6.54 -10.84 -9.59
C PRO A 76 -5.81 -9.57 -9.11
N TYR A 77 -4.50 -9.67 -8.87
CA TYR A 77 -3.70 -8.51 -8.49
C TYR A 77 -2.48 -8.32 -9.38
N VAL A 78 -2.04 -7.07 -9.48
CA VAL A 78 -0.84 -6.62 -10.18
C VAL A 78 0.06 -5.91 -9.17
N VAL A 79 1.37 -6.11 -9.29
CA VAL A 79 2.37 -5.48 -8.43
C VAL A 79 3.10 -4.37 -9.20
N ALA A 80 3.00 -3.14 -8.71
CA ALA A 80 3.85 -2.03 -9.14
C ALA A 80 5.24 -2.21 -8.52
N ARG A 81 6.24 -2.54 -9.37
CA ARG A 81 7.61 -2.83 -8.95
C ARG A 81 8.38 -1.54 -8.68
N LYS A 82 9.44 -1.64 -7.89
CA LYS A 82 10.35 -0.51 -7.59
C LYS A 82 11.47 -0.35 -8.60
N THR A 83 11.69 -1.39 -9.40
CA THR A 83 12.72 -1.40 -10.43
C THR A 83 12.25 -2.15 -11.66
N GLU A 84 12.55 -1.63 -12.83
CA GLU A 84 12.39 -2.35 -14.09
C GLU A 84 13.36 -3.52 -14.14
N LYS A 85 12.88 -4.67 -14.60
CA LYS A 85 13.69 -5.89 -14.72
C LYS A 85 13.98 -6.17 -16.19
N PRO A 86 15.13 -6.83 -16.51
CA PRO A 86 15.53 -7.08 -17.89
C PRO A 86 14.53 -7.92 -18.73
N TYR A 87 13.64 -8.66 -18.07
CA TYR A 87 12.62 -9.48 -18.74
C TYR A 87 11.32 -8.73 -19.01
N MET A 88 11.15 -7.51 -18.48
CA MET A 88 9.96 -6.70 -18.72
C MET A 88 10.00 -6.11 -20.12
N VAL A 89 8.94 -6.27 -20.88
CA VAL A 89 8.79 -5.74 -22.24
C VAL A 89 7.64 -4.76 -22.25
N GLY A 90 7.90 -3.53 -22.73
CA GLY A 90 6.86 -2.51 -22.81
C GLY A 90 6.38 -2.02 -21.43
N ALA A 91 7.26 -2.05 -20.43
CA ALA A 91 6.96 -1.57 -19.09
C ALA A 91 6.63 -0.07 -19.10
N VAL A 92 5.65 0.34 -18.28
CA VAL A 92 5.34 1.74 -18.03
C VAL A 92 5.88 2.11 -16.66
N LYS A 93 6.58 3.24 -16.60
CA LYS A 93 7.30 3.67 -15.40
C LYS A 93 7.00 5.11 -15.02
N ARG A 94 6.91 5.35 -13.71
CA ARG A 94 6.82 6.69 -13.13
C ARG A 94 7.75 6.82 -11.94
N THR A 95 8.55 7.88 -11.93
CA THR A 95 9.40 8.20 -10.78
C THR A 95 8.62 9.09 -9.81
N VAL A 96 8.57 8.70 -8.55
CA VAL A 96 7.98 9.47 -7.45
C VAL A 96 9.05 9.84 -6.44
N VAL A 97 8.89 10.99 -5.80
CA VAL A 97 9.78 11.39 -4.69
C VAL A 97 9.00 11.23 -3.40
N SER A 98 9.45 10.33 -2.53
CA SER A 98 8.88 10.19 -1.20
C SER A 98 9.27 11.40 -0.35
N ILE A 99 8.29 12.10 0.19
CA ILE A 99 8.52 13.24 1.09
C ILE A 99 9.27 12.78 2.36
N THR A 100 9.04 11.55 2.80
CA THR A 100 9.65 10.99 4.02
C THR A 100 11.14 10.65 3.86
N THR A 101 11.54 10.19 2.68
CA THR A 101 12.95 9.78 2.45
C THR A 101 13.72 10.75 1.55
N GLY A 102 13.02 11.67 0.87
CA GLY A 102 13.62 12.59 -0.10
C GLY A 102 14.26 11.91 -1.32
N LYS A 103 14.21 10.59 -1.41
CA LYS A 103 14.84 9.82 -2.49
C LYS A 103 13.81 9.49 -3.57
N PRO A 104 14.18 9.64 -4.86
CA PRO A 104 13.34 9.19 -5.95
C PRO A 104 13.18 7.66 -5.90
N GLN A 105 11.98 7.20 -6.20
CA GLN A 105 11.63 5.79 -6.27
C GLN A 105 10.80 5.57 -7.53
N ASP A 106 11.09 4.52 -8.26
CA ASP A 106 10.30 4.16 -9.43
C ASP A 106 9.07 3.33 -9.02
N LEU A 107 8.02 3.52 -9.78
CA LEU A 107 6.85 2.63 -9.85
C LEU A 107 6.79 2.09 -11.27
N VAL A 108 6.88 0.79 -11.42
CA VAL A 108 7.00 0.12 -12.73
C VAL A 108 5.91 -0.94 -12.85
N ILE A 109 5.10 -0.85 -13.91
CA ILE A 109 4.15 -1.89 -14.30
C ILE A 109 4.71 -2.60 -15.54
N ASP A 110 4.82 -3.92 -15.49
CA ASP A 110 5.23 -4.73 -16.64
C ASP A 110 4.22 -4.61 -17.79
N GLY A 111 4.69 -4.55 -19.02
CA GLY A 111 3.85 -4.53 -20.20
C GLY A 111 2.89 -5.73 -20.27
N ALA A 112 3.31 -6.88 -19.78
CA ALA A 112 2.46 -8.08 -19.68
C ALA A 112 1.24 -7.88 -18.76
N ASP A 113 1.30 -6.96 -17.78
CA ASP A 113 0.21 -6.67 -16.87
C ASP A 113 -0.69 -5.52 -17.35
N ILE A 114 -0.30 -4.78 -18.38
CA ILE A 114 -1.06 -3.61 -18.85
C ILE A 114 -2.47 -4.01 -19.29
N GLU A 115 -2.62 -5.13 -19.99
CA GLU A 115 -3.93 -5.61 -20.46
C GLU A 115 -4.88 -5.99 -19.31
N ARG A 116 -4.31 -6.33 -18.15
CA ARG A 116 -5.08 -6.63 -16.92
C ARG A 116 -5.55 -5.35 -16.20
N LEU A 117 -5.07 -4.19 -16.63
CA LEU A 117 -5.34 -2.88 -16.03
C LEU A 117 -6.11 -1.95 -16.97
N ARG A 118 -5.79 -1.96 -18.26
CA ARG A 118 -6.40 -1.06 -19.25
C ARG A 118 -7.92 -1.20 -19.28
N SER A 119 -8.60 -0.07 -19.14
CA SER A 119 -10.06 0.04 -19.05
C SER A 119 -10.69 -0.73 -17.89
N LYS A 120 -9.89 -1.15 -16.89
CA LYS A 120 -10.38 -1.84 -15.69
C LYS A 120 -10.65 -0.88 -14.55
N ARG A 121 -11.62 -1.26 -13.71
CA ARG A 121 -11.87 -0.62 -12.42
C ARG A 121 -10.99 -1.30 -11.38
N VAL A 122 -10.07 -0.55 -10.81
CA VAL A 122 -9.03 -1.08 -9.95
C VAL A 122 -9.16 -0.57 -8.52
N ALA A 123 -8.81 -1.41 -7.56
CA ALA A 123 -8.56 -1.02 -6.19
C ALA A 123 -7.06 -1.00 -5.93
N VAL A 124 -6.55 0.10 -5.40
CA VAL A 124 -5.19 0.16 -4.87
C VAL A 124 -5.18 -0.38 -3.45
N VAL A 125 -4.22 -1.24 -3.15
CA VAL A 125 -4.03 -1.87 -1.82
C VAL A 125 -2.64 -1.55 -1.31
N ASP A 126 -2.53 -0.98 -0.11
CA ASP A 126 -1.25 -0.68 0.54
C ASP A 126 -1.26 -1.11 2.01
N ASP A 127 -0.10 -1.17 2.65
CA ASP A 127 0.01 -1.43 4.09
C ASP A 127 -0.26 -0.15 4.91
N VAL A 128 0.49 0.91 4.66
CA VAL A 128 0.35 2.21 5.33
C VAL A 128 0.42 3.35 4.32
N VAL A 129 -0.58 4.21 4.35
CA VAL A 129 -0.57 5.46 3.57
C VAL A 129 -0.29 6.63 4.50
N SER A 130 0.87 7.27 4.35
CA SER A 130 1.25 8.46 5.13
C SER A 130 1.07 9.75 4.33
N SER A 131 2.11 10.35 3.78
CA SER A 131 2.00 11.58 2.98
C SER A 131 1.22 11.44 1.68
N GLY A 132 1.11 10.21 1.17
CA GLY A 132 0.37 9.90 -0.05
C GLY A 132 1.14 10.13 -1.35
N GLY A 133 2.44 10.44 -1.29
CA GLY A 133 3.24 10.65 -2.50
C GLY A 133 3.34 9.41 -3.39
N THR A 134 3.61 8.24 -2.80
CA THR A 134 3.62 6.96 -3.52
C THR A 134 2.24 6.63 -4.08
N LEU A 135 1.18 6.84 -3.30
CA LEU A 135 -0.19 6.62 -3.73
C LEU A 135 -0.57 7.51 -4.92
N GLN A 136 -0.24 8.80 -4.87
CA GLN A 136 -0.53 9.72 -5.98
C GLN A 136 0.22 9.31 -7.24
N GLY A 137 1.51 8.98 -7.13
CA GLY A 137 2.29 8.51 -8.26
C GLY A 137 1.74 7.21 -8.87
N LEU A 138 1.26 6.30 -8.04
CA LEU A 138 0.62 5.07 -8.51
C LEU A 138 -0.72 5.34 -9.21
N ARG A 139 -1.54 6.25 -8.67
CA ARG A 139 -2.79 6.68 -9.31
C ARG A 139 -2.54 7.33 -10.68
N ASP A 140 -1.53 8.18 -10.77
CA ASP A 140 -1.15 8.83 -12.03
C ASP A 140 -0.67 7.80 -13.06
N LEU A 141 0.16 6.83 -12.64
CA LEU A 141 0.63 5.75 -13.50
C LEU A 141 -0.54 4.88 -14.02
N LEU A 142 -1.49 4.56 -13.16
CA LEU A 142 -2.68 3.80 -13.52
C LEU A 142 -3.58 4.59 -14.48
N THR A 143 -3.72 5.89 -14.28
CA THR A 143 -4.44 6.76 -15.20
C THR A 143 -3.76 6.80 -16.58
N GLU A 144 -2.44 6.87 -16.64
CA GLU A 144 -1.67 6.82 -17.89
C GLU A 144 -1.89 5.51 -18.64
N ILE A 145 -1.96 4.39 -17.93
CA ILE A 145 -2.29 3.06 -18.49
C ILE A 145 -3.74 2.98 -18.99
N GLY A 146 -4.62 3.85 -18.53
CA GLY A 146 -6.05 3.86 -18.82
C GLY A 146 -6.88 3.00 -17.85
N ALA A 147 -6.36 2.74 -16.65
CA ALA A 147 -7.11 2.13 -15.57
C ALA A 147 -7.92 3.17 -14.79
N ASN A 148 -9.05 2.77 -14.22
CA ASN A 148 -9.89 3.62 -13.38
C ASN A 148 -9.77 3.19 -11.91
N VAL A 149 -9.09 3.99 -11.09
CA VAL A 149 -8.98 3.75 -9.64
C VAL A 149 -10.29 4.14 -8.95
N VAL A 150 -11.02 3.16 -8.46
CA VAL A 150 -12.32 3.36 -7.80
C VAL A 150 -12.23 3.42 -6.28
N VAL A 151 -11.21 2.79 -5.70
CA VAL A 151 -10.97 2.81 -4.25
C VAL A 151 -9.49 2.62 -3.95
N THR A 152 -9.03 3.21 -2.86
CA THR A 152 -7.74 2.90 -2.23
C THR A 152 -8.01 2.32 -0.85
N LEU A 153 -7.41 1.18 -0.58
CA LEU A 153 -7.51 0.44 0.67
C LEU A 153 -6.13 0.39 1.34
N ALA A 154 -6.09 0.58 2.64
CA ALA A 154 -4.87 0.42 3.42
C ALA A 154 -5.18 -0.20 4.78
N VAL A 155 -4.18 -0.85 5.40
CA VAL A 155 -4.35 -1.29 6.78
C VAL A 155 -4.44 -0.06 7.68
N PHE A 156 -3.51 0.89 7.52
CA PHE A 156 -3.54 2.14 8.26
C PHE A 156 -3.29 3.36 7.36
N THR A 157 -3.87 4.48 7.74
CA THR A 157 -3.33 5.80 7.41
C THR A 157 -2.37 6.26 8.51
N GLU A 158 -1.46 7.18 8.21
CA GLU A 158 -0.47 7.69 9.16
C GLU A 158 -0.33 9.21 9.06
N GLY A 159 -0.24 9.88 10.19
CA GLY A 159 -0.04 11.33 10.27
C GLY A 159 -1.31 12.11 10.04
N SER A 160 -1.54 12.63 8.84
CA SER A 160 -2.77 13.37 8.51
C SER A 160 -3.93 12.44 8.17
N GLU A 161 -5.14 12.84 8.54
CA GLU A 161 -6.35 12.14 8.11
C GLU A 161 -6.49 12.17 6.59
N ARG A 162 -6.98 11.08 6.03
CA ARG A 162 -7.15 10.90 4.58
C ARG A 162 -8.53 10.35 4.26
N SER A 163 -9.41 11.21 3.75
CA SER A 163 -10.75 10.81 3.31
C SER A 163 -10.76 10.05 1.98
N ASP A 164 -9.66 10.06 1.24
CA ASP A 164 -9.49 9.36 -0.03
C ASP A 164 -8.96 7.92 0.09
N VAL A 165 -8.80 7.44 1.33
CA VAL A 165 -8.32 6.08 1.65
C VAL A 165 -9.29 5.41 2.62
N VAL A 166 -9.74 4.22 2.28
CA VAL A 166 -10.48 3.34 3.19
C VAL A 166 -9.47 2.54 4.00
N ALA A 167 -9.31 2.89 5.27
CA ALA A 167 -8.34 2.25 6.17
C ALA A 167 -9.03 1.54 7.33
N LEU A 168 -8.34 0.55 7.93
CA LEU A 168 -8.80 -0.14 9.13
C LEU A 168 -8.53 0.65 10.40
N GLY A 169 -7.60 1.59 10.34
CA GLY A 169 -7.26 2.47 11.46
C GLY A 169 -6.26 3.55 11.06
N HIS A 170 -5.77 4.26 12.07
CA HIS A 170 -4.86 5.40 11.89
C HIS A 170 -3.69 5.29 12.86
N LEU A 171 -2.48 5.58 12.37
CA LEU A 171 -1.25 5.62 13.16
C LEU A 171 -0.84 7.08 13.40
N PRO A 172 -0.56 7.46 14.64
CA PRO A 172 -0.05 8.80 14.95
C PRO A 172 1.42 8.94 14.52
N LEU A 173 1.84 10.16 14.25
CA LEU A 173 3.24 10.53 14.23
C LEU A 173 3.68 10.94 15.66
N TYR A 174 4.87 10.51 16.03
CA TYR A 174 5.49 10.91 17.30
C TYR A 174 6.59 11.93 17.03
N PRO A 175 6.85 12.85 17.99
CA PRO A 175 8.02 13.73 17.87
C PRO A 175 9.29 12.90 17.70
N GLY A 176 10.14 13.30 16.76
CA GLY A 176 11.47 12.72 16.64
C GLY A 176 12.25 12.96 17.93
N GLY A 177 12.76 11.90 18.57
CA GLY A 177 13.64 12.09 19.71
C GLY A 177 14.90 12.83 19.24
N HIS A 178 15.26 13.93 19.89
CA HIS A 178 16.58 14.50 19.75
C HIS A 178 17.54 13.43 20.26
N GLY A 179 18.26 12.79 19.35
CA GLY A 179 19.32 11.89 19.72
C GLY A 179 20.33 12.68 20.56
N GLY A 180 20.43 12.34 21.84
CA GLY A 180 21.52 12.77 22.69
C GLY A 180 22.81 12.01 22.34
#